data_8732112d14d7ed5d40d334a5759dfb41
#
_entry.id   8732112d14d7ed5d40d334a5759dfb41
#
_cell.length_a   1.000
_cell.length_b   1.000
_cell.length_c   1.000
_cell.angle_alpha   90.00
_cell.angle_beta   90.00
_cell.angle_gamma   90.00
#
_symmetry.space_group_name_H-M   'P 1'
#
loop_
_entity.id
_entity.type
_entity.pdbx_description
1 polymer ?
#
loop_
_entity_poly.entity_id
_entity_poly.type
_entity_poly.pdbx_seq_one_letter_code
_entity_poly.pdbx_strand_id
1 'polypeptide(L)'
;MFYTKREYALRIGYLFVSAAIAGSMGGLLAYCIGLMDGVAGLRAWRWIIIIEGIPTVILGVTIWWWLADTPDTAHYLSTAEKDLIDARLRRQVGHTKSGDEFHKEDAIAGFKDLKIWLFCLGQFGGDVILYGYSTFLPTIISGLGDWDRQQVQALTIPCYATGAITYLVVAWLSDRMQRRAMFAVVSGLVCTVGYAILVSNASGRAKYFGCFLGAMGLYVVVGIPLAWLPSNNPRYGKRTVASGLQLTIGNSAGIPAPFLYATSDSPRFIKGHAISMAFVCMSSVIYMSFWAYFRFLNNKRGEGKGEEKVRGKTEEEIREMGEYNPRFRYTY
;
A
#
# COMPACT_ATOMS: atom_id res chain seq x y z
N MET A 1 5.53 18.30 3.63
CA MET A 1 5.03 17.40 2.56
C MET A 1 5.26 18.03 1.21
N PHE A 2 5.67 17.24 0.17
CA PHE A 2 5.88 17.75 -1.19
C PHE A 2 4.65 17.64 -2.09
N TYR A 3 3.67 16.79 -1.74
CA TYR A 3 2.56 16.41 -2.61
C TYR A 3 1.20 16.68 -2.00
N THR A 4 0.25 17.01 -2.86
CA THR A 4 -1.16 17.21 -2.50
C THR A 4 -1.90 15.87 -2.39
N LYS A 5 -3.08 15.86 -1.76
CA LYS A 5 -3.94 14.67 -1.67
C LYS A 5 -4.27 14.05 -3.03
N ARG A 6 -4.27 14.87 -4.10
CA ARG A 6 -4.60 14.44 -5.47
C ARG A 6 -3.44 13.78 -6.22
N GLU A 7 -2.25 13.79 -5.64
CA GLU A 7 -1.03 13.25 -6.26
C GLU A 7 -0.44 12.08 -5.47
N TYR A 8 -0.98 11.84 -4.27
CA TYR A 8 -0.32 10.98 -3.28
C TYR A 8 -0.38 9.50 -3.64
N ALA A 9 -1.54 9.00 -4.16
CA ALA A 9 -1.66 7.59 -4.51
C ALA A 9 -0.75 7.21 -5.69
N LEU A 10 -0.62 8.07 -6.70
CA LEU A 10 0.28 7.82 -7.82
C LEU A 10 1.75 7.78 -7.38
N ARG A 11 2.14 8.61 -6.41
CA ARG A 11 3.52 8.59 -5.87
C ARG A 11 3.82 7.32 -5.10
N ILE A 12 2.89 6.85 -4.30
CA ILE A 12 2.98 5.50 -3.68
C ILE A 12 3.01 4.44 -4.78
N GLY A 13 2.34 4.66 -5.91
CA GLY A 13 2.36 3.77 -7.07
C GLY A 13 3.75 3.48 -7.62
N TYR A 14 4.59 4.47 -7.70
CA TYR A 14 5.97 4.27 -8.15
C TYR A 14 6.76 3.35 -7.21
N LEU A 15 6.51 3.43 -5.90
CA LEU A 15 7.10 2.52 -4.93
C LEU A 15 6.63 1.07 -5.15
N PHE A 16 5.32 0.87 -5.38
CA PHE A 16 4.78 -0.47 -5.63
C PHE A 16 5.22 -1.06 -6.98
N VAL A 17 5.41 -0.22 -7.99
CA VAL A 17 5.99 -0.67 -9.27
C VAL A 17 7.43 -1.16 -9.09
N SER A 18 8.24 -0.46 -8.29
CA SER A 18 9.61 -0.94 -8.00
C SER A 18 9.60 -2.28 -7.26
N ALA A 19 8.66 -2.51 -6.33
CA ALA A 19 8.47 -3.79 -5.67
C ALA A 19 8.04 -4.90 -6.64
N ALA A 20 7.16 -4.60 -7.60
CA ALA A 20 6.76 -5.56 -8.64
C ALA A 20 7.92 -5.92 -9.58
N ILE A 21 8.75 -4.93 -9.96
CA ILE A 21 9.97 -5.16 -10.74
C ILE A 21 10.95 -6.04 -9.95
N ALA A 22 11.17 -5.73 -8.66
CA ALA A 22 12.01 -6.54 -7.79
C ALA A 22 11.49 -7.97 -7.67
N GLY A 23 10.19 -8.17 -7.51
CA GLY A 23 9.55 -9.49 -7.46
C GLY A 23 9.74 -10.29 -8.76
N SER A 24 9.60 -9.62 -9.92
CA SER A 24 9.78 -10.25 -11.23
C SER A 24 11.23 -10.63 -11.53
N MET A 25 12.19 -9.84 -11.06
CA MET A 25 13.62 -10.05 -11.32
C MET A 25 14.34 -10.86 -10.24
N GLY A 26 13.80 -10.86 -9.02
CA GLY A 26 14.47 -11.46 -7.85
C GLY A 26 14.79 -12.94 -8.03
N GLY A 27 13.85 -13.72 -8.57
CA GLY A 27 14.08 -15.14 -8.85
C GLY A 27 15.15 -15.40 -9.92
N LEU A 28 15.19 -14.55 -10.97
CA LEU A 28 16.19 -14.64 -12.02
C LEU A 28 17.59 -14.21 -11.51
N LEU A 29 17.65 -13.12 -10.73
CA LEU A 29 18.87 -12.67 -10.07
C LEU A 29 19.42 -13.73 -9.12
N ALA A 30 18.58 -14.27 -8.24
CA ALA A 30 18.96 -15.34 -7.32
C ALA A 30 19.48 -16.60 -8.06
N TYR A 31 18.91 -16.93 -9.22
CA TYR A 31 19.43 -17.99 -10.06
C TYR A 31 20.82 -17.69 -10.61
N CYS A 32 21.00 -16.50 -11.22
CA CYS A 32 22.30 -16.10 -11.77
C CYS A 32 23.39 -16.02 -10.69
N ILE A 33 23.07 -15.45 -9.54
CA ILE A 33 24.00 -15.37 -8.40
C ILE A 33 24.26 -16.76 -7.82
N GLY A 34 23.26 -17.65 -7.86
CA GLY A 34 23.38 -19.05 -7.42
C GLY A 34 24.49 -19.83 -8.16
N LEU A 35 24.80 -19.46 -9.41
CA LEU A 35 25.92 -20.05 -10.18
C LEU A 35 27.31 -19.74 -9.58
N MET A 36 27.36 -18.76 -8.66
CA MET A 36 28.59 -18.43 -7.94
C MET A 36 28.83 -19.29 -6.69
N ASP A 37 28.07 -20.39 -6.49
CA ASP A 37 28.27 -21.29 -5.35
C ASP A 37 29.70 -21.84 -5.33
N GLY A 38 30.37 -21.71 -4.17
CA GLY A 38 31.76 -22.13 -3.99
C GLY A 38 32.82 -21.09 -4.42
N VAL A 39 32.47 -20.04 -5.14
CA VAL A 39 33.40 -18.96 -5.48
C VAL A 39 33.91 -18.30 -4.20
N ALA A 40 35.23 -18.13 -4.10
CA ALA A 40 35.91 -17.61 -2.90
C ALA A 40 35.57 -18.36 -1.60
N GLY A 41 35.17 -19.65 -1.70
CA GLY A 41 34.79 -20.45 -0.52
C GLY A 41 33.43 -20.09 0.09
N LEU A 42 32.65 -19.25 -0.57
CA LEU A 42 31.34 -18.80 -0.08
C LEU A 42 30.22 -19.59 -0.74
N ARG A 43 29.17 -19.92 0.05
CA ARG A 43 27.94 -20.53 -0.47
C ARG A 43 27.09 -19.50 -1.22
N ALA A 44 26.29 -19.94 -2.19
CA ALA A 44 25.47 -19.10 -3.07
C ALA A 44 24.61 -18.06 -2.31
N TRP A 45 23.96 -18.44 -1.20
CA TRP A 45 23.13 -17.51 -0.45
C TRP A 45 23.88 -16.29 0.12
N ARG A 46 25.18 -16.45 0.42
CA ARG A 46 26.02 -15.34 0.89
C ARG A 46 26.27 -14.33 -0.22
N TRP A 47 26.48 -14.83 -1.46
CA TRP A 47 26.63 -13.97 -2.61
C TRP A 47 25.35 -13.17 -2.92
N ILE A 48 24.16 -13.77 -2.75
CA ILE A 48 22.88 -13.03 -2.90
C ILE A 48 22.85 -11.85 -1.94
N ILE A 49 23.12 -12.08 -0.65
CA ILE A 49 23.11 -11.00 0.35
C ILE A 49 24.16 -9.92 0.03
N ILE A 50 25.36 -10.29 -0.41
CA ILE A 50 26.43 -9.33 -0.73
C ILE A 50 26.05 -8.50 -1.95
N ILE A 51 25.64 -9.14 -3.04
CA ILE A 51 25.37 -8.45 -4.32
C ILE A 51 24.13 -7.57 -4.24
N GLU A 52 23.11 -7.98 -3.53
CA GLU A 52 21.88 -7.17 -3.32
C GLU A 52 22.05 -6.14 -2.19
N GLY A 53 22.86 -6.43 -1.19
CA GLY A 53 23.11 -5.55 -0.07
C GLY A 53 23.99 -4.35 -0.36
N ILE A 54 25.07 -4.54 -1.13
CA ILE A 54 26.01 -3.45 -1.46
C ILE A 54 25.33 -2.25 -2.14
N PRO A 55 24.53 -2.41 -3.22
CA PRO A 55 23.81 -1.30 -3.84
C PRO A 55 22.86 -0.60 -2.85
N THR A 56 22.21 -1.35 -1.97
CA THR A 56 21.28 -0.81 -0.97
C THR A 56 22.01 0.09 0.03
N VAL A 57 23.19 -0.33 0.51
CA VAL A 57 24.04 0.48 1.41
C VAL A 57 24.53 1.74 0.70
N ILE A 58 25.00 1.64 -0.53
CA ILE A 58 25.47 2.79 -1.33
C ILE A 58 24.32 3.80 -1.53
N LEU A 59 23.13 3.32 -1.89
CA LEU A 59 21.95 4.17 -2.03
C LEU A 59 21.55 4.80 -0.69
N GLY A 60 21.58 4.06 0.40
CA GLY A 60 21.30 4.59 1.74
C GLY A 60 22.22 5.74 2.14
N VAL A 61 23.51 5.59 1.85
CA VAL A 61 24.51 6.64 2.08
C VAL A 61 24.27 7.85 1.18
N THR A 62 23.99 7.65 -0.12
CA THR A 62 23.72 8.76 -1.04
C THR A 62 22.44 9.53 -0.73
N ILE A 63 21.39 8.87 -0.25
CA ILE A 63 20.13 9.50 0.15
C ILE A 63 20.34 10.51 1.28
N TRP A 64 21.27 10.27 2.20
CA TRP A 64 21.57 11.16 3.31
C TRP A 64 21.93 12.60 2.85
N TRP A 65 22.59 12.74 1.74
CA TRP A 65 22.95 14.06 1.18
C TRP A 65 21.96 14.57 0.14
N TRP A 66 21.18 13.69 -0.48
CA TRP A 66 20.36 14.05 -1.63
C TRP A 66 18.89 14.29 -1.27
N LEU A 67 18.36 13.58 -0.25
CA LEU A 67 16.97 13.69 0.11
C LEU A 67 16.73 14.87 1.06
N ALA A 68 15.87 15.80 0.64
CA ALA A 68 15.44 16.92 1.48
C ALA A 68 14.28 16.52 2.39
N ASP A 69 14.32 16.92 3.65
CA ASP A 69 13.26 16.64 4.64
C ASP A 69 11.97 17.42 4.34
N THR A 70 12.13 18.67 3.91
CA THR A 70 11.02 19.58 3.61
C THR A 70 11.26 20.31 2.29
N PRO A 71 10.22 20.87 1.64
CA PRO A 71 10.39 21.71 0.47
C PRO A 71 11.36 22.89 0.71
N ASP A 72 11.36 23.45 1.92
CA ASP A 72 12.22 24.59 2.28
C ASP A 72 13.71 24.23 2.29
N THR A 73 14.03 23.01 2.75
CA THR A 73 15.41 22.49 2.80
C THR A 73 15.88 21.90 1.48
N ALA A 74 14.98 21.73 0.50
CA ALA A 74 15.31 21.14 -0.79
C ALA A 74 16.26 22.05 -1.60
N HIS A 75 17.49 21.58 -1.79
CA HIS A 75 18.54 22.32 -2.52
C HIS A 75 18.34 22.29 -4.04
N TYR A 76 17.54 21.37 -4.54
CA TYR A 76 17.20 21.22 -5.97
C TYR A 76 15.97 22.04 -6.40
N LEU A 77 15.31 22.78 -5.47
CA LEU A 77 14.18 23.64 -5.77
C LEU A 77 14.60 25.10 -5.72
N SER A 78 14.17 25.87 -6.72
CA SER A 78 14.29 27.34 -6.71
C SER A 78 13.34 27.97 -5.69
N THR A 79 13.61 29.20 -5.28
CA THR A 79 12.77 29.93 -4.32
C THR A 79 11.32 30.04 -4.83
N ALA A 80 11.12 30.33 -6.11
CA ALA A 80 9.80 30.43 -6.72
C ALA A 80 9.01 29.11 -6.69
N GLU A 81 9.71 27.97 -6.87
CA GLU A 81 9.10 26.63 -6.79
C GLU A 81 8.73 26.28 -5.34
N LYS A 82 9.54 26.66 -4.35
CA LYS A 82 9.24 26.50 -2.93
C LYS A 82 7.98 27.28 -2.54
N ASP A 83 7.90 28.55 -2.95
CA ASP A 83 6.73 29.39 -2.71
C ASP A 83 5.47 28.83 -3.37
N LEU A 84 5.59 28.29 -4.59
CA LEU A 84 4.49 27.64 -5.29
C LEU A 84 3.99 26.37 -4.57
N ILE A 85 4.91 25.54 -4.07
CA ILE A 85 4.55 24.34 -3.31
C ILE A 85 3.84 24.73 -2.02
N ASP A 86 4.36 25.72 -1.27
CA ASP A 86 3.74 26.20 -0.03
C ASP A 86 2.34 26.77 -0.30
N ALA A 87 2.18 27.61 -1.33
CA ALA A 87 0.88 28.14 -1.73
C ALA A 87 -0.13 27.03 -2.12
N ARG A 88 0.32 25.97 -2.79
CA ARG A 88 -0.52 24.81 -3.13
C ARG A 88 -0.96 24.02 -1.89
N LEU A 89 -0.06 23.81 -0.95
CA LEU A 89 -0.34 23.08 0.29
C LEU A 89 -1.28 23.87 1.20
N ARG A 90 -1.10 25.19 1.34
CA ARG A 90 -1.98 26.07 2.14
C ARG A 90 -3.42 26.13 1.64
N ARG A 91 -3.68 25.83 0.37
CA ARG A 91 -5.05 25.71 -0.18
C ARG A 91 -5.81 24.49 0.32
N GLN A 92 -5.12 23.52 0.93
CA GLN A 92 -5.78 22.34 1.50
C GLN A 92 -6.33 22.64 2.89
N VAL A 93 -7.57 22.21 3.15
CA VAL A 93 -8.20 22.36 4.46
C VAL A 93 -7.41 21.59 5.51
N GLY A 94 -7.05 22.27 6.60
CA GLY A 94 -6.31 21.67 7.72
C GLY A 94 -4.79 21.86 7.66
N HIS A 95 -4.24 22.50 6.63
CA HIS A 95 -2.84 22.93 6.61
C HIS A 95 -2.66 24.25 7.36
N THR A 96 -2.17 24.15 8.58
CA THR A 96 -1.75 25.30 9.41
C THR A 96 -0.32 25.03 9.86
N LYS A 97 0.44 26.08 10.24
CA LYS A 97 1.79 25.91 10.78
C LYS A 97 1.79 25.00 12.01
N SER A 98 0.87 25.19 12.94
CA SER A 98 0.68 24.33 14.11
C SER A 98 0.24 22.92 13.73
N GLY A 99 -0.62 22.76 12.71
CA GLY A 99 -1.07 21.46 12.23
C GLY A 99 0.03 20.61 11.56
N ASP A 100 1.12 21.25 11.11
CA ASP A 100 2.28 20.61 10.51
C ASP A 100 3.40 20.32 11.52
N GLU A 101 3.26 20.76 12.77
CA GLU A 101 4.15 20.43 13.87
C GLU A 101 3.69 19.17 14.60
N PHE A 102 4.64 18.50 15.26
CA PHE A 102 4.34 17.30 16.04
C PHE A 102 3.83 17.68 17.43
N HIS A 103 2.55 17.41 17.68
CA HIS A 103 1.94 17.54 19.01
C HIS A 103 1.67 16.17 19.60
N LYS A 104 2.12 15.96 20.86
CA LYS A 104 1.92 14.70 21.58
C LYS A 104 0.44 14.34 21.76
N GLU A 105 -0.41 15.34 21.91
CA GLU A 105 -1.86 15.16 22.05
C GLU A 105 -2.48 14.54 20.80
N ASP A 106 -2.06 15.00 19.61
CA ASP A 106 -2.48 14.42 18.33
C ASP A 106 -2.03 12.97 18.16
N ALA A 107 -0.80 12.67 18.59
CA ALA A 107 -0.27 11.32 18.58
C ALA A 107 -1.10 10.39 19.48
N ILE A 108 -1.41 10.83 20.72
CA ILE A 108 -2.25 10.08 21.65
C ILE A 108 -3.67 9.89 21.08
N ALA A 109 -4.24 10.95 20.47
CA ALA A 109 -5.53 10.86 19.79
C ALA A 109 -5.49 9.84 18.64
N GLY A 110 -4.36 9.75 17.92
CA GLY A 110 -4.16 8.71 16.90
C GLY A 110 -4.22 7.29 17.45
N PHE A 111 -3.54 7.02 18.56
CA PHE A 111 -3.58 5.70 19.22
C PHE A 111 -4.97 5.34 19.78
N LYS A 112 -5.74 6.33 20.20
CA LYS A 112 -7.11 6.11 20.75
C LYS A 112 -8.19 6.01 19.69
N ASP A 113 -7.89 6.34 18.43
CA ASP A 113 -8.89 6.35 17.37
C ASP A 113 -9.14 4.95 16.79
N LEU A 114 -10.29 4.37 17.13
CA LEU A 114 -10.70 3.04 16.63
C LEU A 114 -10.73 2.96 15.10
N LYS A 115 -10.97 4.07 14.39
CA LYS A 115 -10.94 4.10 12.92
C LYS A 115 -9.57 3.70 12.39
N ILE A 116 -8.49 4.17 13.04
CA ILE A 116 -7.11 3.84 12.65
C ILE A 116 -6.86 2.35 12.82
N TRP A 117 -7.26 1.77 13.96
CA TRP A 117 -7.07 0.32 14.23
C TRP A 117 -7.83 -0.57 13.24
N LEU A 118 -9.08 -0.23 12.94
CA LEU A 118 -9.86 -0.95 11.93
C LEU A 118 -9.23 -0.84 10.54
N PHE A 119 -8.68 0.34 10.22
CA PHE A 119 -7.98 0.55 8.95
C PHE A 119 -6.69 -0.30 8.87
N CYS A 120 -5.95 -0.38 9.99
CA CYS A 120 -4.77 -1.23 10.12
C CYS A 120 -5.13 -2.72 9.96
N LEU A 121 -6.27 -3.16 10.50
CA LEU A 121 -6.76 -4.53 10.31
C LEU A 121 -7.07 -4.83 8.82
N GLY A 122 -7.69 -3.87 8.13
CA GLY A 122 -7.89 -3.96 6.68
C GLY A 122 -6.57 -4.05 5.91
N GLN A 123 -5.57 -3.26 6.31
CA GLN A 123 -4.23 -3.30 5.73
C GLN A 123 -3.57 -4.66 5.97
N PHE A 124 -3.61 -5.16 7.21
CA PHE A 124 -3.08 -6.48 7.56
C PHE A 124 -3.63 -7.58 6.65
N GLY A 125 -4.94 -7.58 6.41
CA GLY A 125 -5.55 -8.56 5.50
C GLY A 125 -5.04 -8.45 4.06
N GLY A 126 -4.84 -7.24 3.55
CA GLY A 126 -4.22 -7.00 2.24
C GLY A 126 -2.76 -7.48 2.20
N ASP A 127 -2.00 -7.20 3.25
CA ASP A 127 -0.58 -7.53 3.31
C ASP A 127 -0.34 -9.04 3.50
N VAL A 128 -1.26 -9.79 4.15
CA VAL A 128 -1.22 -11.27 4.18
C VAL A 128 -1.18 -11.83 2.75
N ILE A 129 -2.00 -11.27 1.87
CA ILE A 129 -2.05 -11.70 0.47
C ILE A 129 -0.79 -11.26 -0.26
N LEU A 130 -0.32 -10.04 -0.01
CA LEU A 130 0.89 -9.49 -0.64
C LEU A 130 2.10 -10.40 -0.37
N TYR A 131 2.34 -10.73 0.90
CA TYR A 131 3.45 -11.59 1.29
C TYR A 131 3.25 -13.03 0.80
N GLY A 132 2.04 -13.58 0.93
CA GLY A 132 1.72 -14.92 0.43
C GLY A 132 1.92 -15.02 -1.07
N TYR A 133 1.39 -14.10 -1.84
CA TYR A 133 1.52 -14.07 -3.29
C TYR A 133 2.98 -13.87 -3.73
N SER A 134 3.66 -12.86 -3.19
CA SER A 134 5.04 -12.55 -3.60
C SER A 134 6.02 -13.69 -3.30
N THR A 135 5.82 -14.40 -2.19
CA THR A 135 6.70 -15.49 -1.79
C THR A 135 6.38 -16.78 -2.56
N PHE A 136 5.09 -17.08 -2.76
CA PHE A 136 4.67 -18.40 -3.24
C PHE A 136 4.17 -18.42 -4.69
N LEU A 137 4.13 -17.30 -5.41
CA LEU A 137 3.70 -17.29 -6.81
C LEU A 137 4.46 -18.29 -7.68
N PRO A 138 5.80 -18.41 -7.62
CA PRO A 138 6.51 -19.43 -8.37
C PRO A 138 6.07 -20.84 -8.00
N THR A 139 5.87 -21.11 -6.71
CA THR A 139 5.42 -22.42 -6.20
C THR A 139 3.99 -22.73 -6.65
N ILE A 140 3.10 -21.74 -6.66
CA ILE A 140 1.73 -21.88 -7.17
C ILE A 140 1.77 -22.22 -8.66
N ILE A 141 2.53 -21.49 -9.46
CA ILE A 141 2.65 -21.72 -10.91
C ILE A 141 3.25 -23.09 -11.19
N SER A 142 4.27 -23.52 -10.46
CA SER A 142 4.87 -24.86 -10.64
C SER A 142 3.89 -25.99 -10.39
N GLY A 143 2.89 -25.79 -9.55
CA GLY A 143 1.81 -26.77 -9.32
C GLY A 143 0.71 -26.79 -10.38
N LEU A 144 0.75 -25.91 -11.39
CA LEU A 144 -0.27 -25.83 -12.44
C LEU A 144 0.07 -26.63 -13.70
N GLY A 145 1.30 -27.12 -13.86
CA GLY A 145 1.74 -27.87 -15.04
C GLY A 145 3.18 -28.34 -14.90
N ASP A 146 3.63 -29.11 -15.87
CA ASP A 146 5.00 -29.64 -15.92
C ASP A 146 5.95 -28.58 -16.51
N TRP A 147 6.36 -27.65 -15.68
CA TRP A 147 7.26 -26.57 -16.06
C TRP A 147 8.66 -26.77 -15.46
N ASP A 148 9.69 -26.46 -16.21
CA ASP A 148 11.02 -26.34 -15.65
C ASP A 148 11.16 -25.06 -14.79
N ARG A 149 12.22 -24.98 -14.00
CA ARG A 149 12.44 -23.88 -13.06
C ARG A 149 12.53 -22.51 -13.77
N GLN A 150 13.08 -22.45 -14.97
CA GLN A 150 13.24 -21.22 -15.75
C GLN A 150 11.89 -20.79 -16.32
N GLN A 151 11.08 -21.72 -16.82
CA GLN A 151 9.72 -21.45 -17.31
C GLN A 151 8.81 -20.93 -16.19
N VAL A 152 8.89 -21.52 -15.00
CA VAL A 152 8.13 -21.04 -13.83
C VAL A 152 8.48 -19.58 -13.55
N GLN A 153 9.77 -19.22 -13.49
CA GLN A 153 10.18 -17.83 -13.26
C GLN A 153 9.71 -16.91 -14.39
N ALA A 154 9.82 -17.31 -15.64
CA ALA A 154 9.31 -16.54 -16.77
C ALA A 154 7.79 -16.29 -16.69
N LEU A 155 7.02 -17.28 -16.24
CA LEU A 155 5.56 -17.18 -16.07
C LEU A 155 5.14 -16.28 -14.90
N THR A 156 6.01 -15.98 -13.95
CA THR A 156 5.70 -15.00 -12.88
C THR A 156 5.75 -13.56 -13.40
N ILE A 157 6.63 -13.26 -14.35
CA ILE A 157 6.88 -11.90 -14.86
C ILE A 157 5.60 -11.21 -15.37
N PRO A 158 4.79 -11.82 -16.26
CA PRO A 158 3.57 -11.17 -16.74
C PRO A 158 2.53 -10.98 -15.63
N CYS A 159 2.49 -11.83 -14.61
CA CYS A 159 1.62 -11.62 -13.45
C CYS A 159 2.01 -10.35 -12.67
N TYR A 160 3.29 -10.19 -12.34
CA TYR A 160 3.79 -8.99 -11.67
C TYR A 160 3.61 -7.73 -12.53
N ALA A 161 3.91 -7.80 -13.82
CA ALA A 161 3.74 -6.70 -14.76
C ALA A 161 2.27 -6.23 -14.83
N THR A 162 1.33 -7.17 -14.91
CA THR A 162 -0.10 -6.87 -14.92
C THR A 162 -0.54 -6.19 -13.62
N GLY A 163 -0.06 -6.67 -12.48
CA GLY A 163 -0.32 -6.06 -11.18
C GLY A 163 0.20 -4.60 -11.10
N ALA A 164 1.44 -4.37 -11.54
CA ALA A 164 2.06 -3.05 -11.57
C ALA A 164 1.31 -2.06 -12.48
N ILE A 165 0.98 -2.48 -13.71
CA ILE A 165 0.23 -1.66 -14.68
C ILE A 165 -1.15 -1.33 -14.12
N THR A 166 -1.87 -2.34 -13.59
CA THR A 166 -3.20 -2.12 -13.00
C THR A 166 -3.12 -1.14 -11.84
N TYR A 167 -2.13 -1.29 -10.96
CA TYR A 167 -1.96 -0.36 -9.85
C TYR A 167 -1.74 1.08 -10.32
N LEU A 168 -0.85 1.33 -11.28
CA LEU A 168 -0.59 2.68 -11.80
C LEU A 168 -1.84 3.32 -12.40
N VAL A 169 -2.57 2.57 -13.21
CA VAL A 169 -3.83 3.04 -13.82
C VAL A 169 -4.86 3.38 -12.75
N VAL A 170 -5.04 2.48 -11.78
CA VAL A 170 -6.01 2.67 -10.70
C VAL A 170 -5.59 3.79 -9.75
N ALA A 171 -4.30 3.92 -9.44
CA ALA A 171 -3.79 5.01 -8.60
C ALA A 171 -4.03 6.38 -9.27
N TRP A 172 -3.75 6.49 -10.57
CA TRP A 172 -4.03 7.70 -11.34
C TRP A 172 -5.51 8.04 -11.37
N LEU A 173 -6.39 7.06 -11.64
CA LEU A 173 -7.84 7.24 -11.62
C LEU A 173 -8.34 7.63 -10.22
N SER A 174 -7.83 6.98 -9.18
CA SER A 174 -8.17 7.25 -7.78
C SER A 174 -7.79 8.66 -7.36
N ASP A 175 -6.60 9.14 -7.77
CA ASP A 175 -6.16 10.51 -7.51
C ASP A 175 -7.02 11.53 -8.27
N ARG A 176 -7.43 11.23 -9.50
CA ARG A 176 -8.30 12.10 -10.29
C ARG A 176 -9.73 12.16 -9.76
N MET A 177 -10.30 11.01 -9.40
CA MET A 177 -11.69 10.90 -8.95
C MET A 177 -11.87 11.17 -7.45
N GLN A 178 -10.81 11.08 -6.63
CA GLN A 178 -10.83 11.17 -5.17
C GLN A 178 -11.79 10.17 -4.49
N ARG A 179 -12.03 9.00 -5.14
CA ARG A 179 -12.91 7.92 -4.67
C ARG A 179 -12.10 6.67 -4.32
N ARG A 180 -11.27 6.77 -3.30
CA ARG A 180 -10.28 5.73 -2.97
C ARG A 180 -10.90 4.40 -2.55
N ALA A 181 -11.97 4.44 -1.75
CA ALA A 181 -12.67 3.25 -1.29
C ALA A 181 -13.22 2.39 -2.42
N MET A 182 -13.85 3.02 -3.42
CA MET A 182 -14.42 2.30 -4.55
C MET A 182 -13.36 1.45 -5.26
N PHE A 183 -12.19 2.02 -5.51
CA PHE A 183 -11.10 1.30 -6.17
C PHE A 183 -10.55 0.17 -5.30
N ALA A 184 -10.35 0.42 -3.99
CA ALA A 184 -9.89 -0.62 -3.07
C ALA A 184 -10.87 -1.81 -3.00
N VAL A 185 -12.18 -1.53 -2.90
CA VAL A 185 -13.22 -2.57 -2.81
C VAL A 185 -13.35 -3.35 -4.13
N VAL A 186 -13.45 -2.66 -5.26
CA VAL A 186 -13.57 -3.33 -6.58
C VAL A 186 -12.36 -4.21 -6.85
N SER A 187 -11.16 -3.72 -6.55
CA SER A 187 -9.94 -4.50 -6.73
C SER A 187 -9.86 -5.67 -5.75
N GLY A 188 -10.37 -5.52 -4.52
CA GLY A 188 -10.51 -6.62 -3.58
C GLY A 188 -11.46 -7.72 -4.09
N LEU A 189 -12.57 -7.35 -4.73
CA LEU A 189 -13.47 -8.32 -5.36
C LEU A 189 -12.80 -9.04 -6.55
N VAL A 190 -12.05 -8.32 -7.39
CA VAL A 190 -11.27 -8.93 -8.48
C VAL A 190 -10.25 -9.93 -7.93
N CYS A 191 -9.54 -9.56 -6.86
CA CYS A 191 -8.60 -10.44 -6.17
C CYS A 191 -9.31 -11.69 -5.61
N THR A 192 -10.47 -11.51 -4.97
CA THR A 192 -11.29 -12.60 -4.44
C THR A 192 -11.68 -13.59 -5.54
N VAL A 193 -12.11 -13.10 -6.71
CA VAL A 193 -12.42 -13.96 -7.87
C VAL A 193 -11.18 -14.73 -8.32
N GLY A 194 -10.00 -14.08 -8.35
CA GLY A 194 -8.74 -14.75 -8.67
C GLY A 194 -8.45 -15.93 -7.73
N TYR A 195 -8.56 -15.69 -6.42
CA TYR A 195 -8.37 -16.74 -5.42
C TYR A 195 -9.46 -17.83 -5.46
N ALA A 196 -10.71 -17.48 -5.75
CA ALA A 196 -11.78 -18.45 -5.93
C ALA A 196 -11.49 -19.41 -7.10
N ILE A 197 -10.92 -18.92 -8.20
CA ILE A 197 -10.48 -19.75 -9.30
C ILE A 197 -9.33 -20.68 -8.86
N LEU A 198 -8.37 -20.20 -8.07
CA LEU A 198 -7.26 -20.99 -7.56
C LEU A 198 -7.73 -22.12 -6.64
N VAL A 199 -8.73 -21.87 -5.79
CA VAL A 199 -9.35 -22.89 -4.90
C VAL A 199 -10.14 -23.93 -5.70
N SER A 200 -10.74 -23.55 -6.82
CA SER A 200 -11.64 -24.40 -7.62
C SER A 200 -10.92 -25.60 -8.27
N ASN A 201 -11.71 -26.50 -8.85
CA ASN A 201 -11.22 -27.63 -9.66
C ASN A 201 -10.98 -27.24 -11.13
N ALA A 202 -10.74 -25.96 -11.41
CA ALA A 202 -10.50 -25.48 -12.76
C ALA A 202 -9.18 -26.00 -13.35
N SER A 203 -9.06 -25.93 -14.68
CA SER A 203 -7.84 -26.32 -15.39
C SER A 203 -6.64 -25.45 -15.01
N GLY A 204 -5.41 -25.93 -15.20
CA GLY A 204 -4.19 -25.17 -14.92
C GLY A 204 -4.15 -23.81 -15.64
N ARG A 205 -4.66 -23.74 -16.89
CA ARG A 205 -4.77 -22.47 -17.62
C ARG A 205 -5.71 -21.48 -16.95
N ALA A 206 -6.86 -21.93 -16.46
CA ALA A 206 -7.81 -21.08 -15.75
C ALA A 206 -7.23 -20.62 -14.41
N LYS A 207 -6.52 -21.47 -13.69
CA LYS A 207 -5.82 -21.10 -12.44
C LYS A 207 -4.70 -20.10 -12.70
N TYR A 208 -3.94 -20.26 -13.79
CA TYR A 208 -2.94 -19.27 -14.18
C TYR A 208 -3.60 -17.89 -14.47
N PHE A 209 -4.76 -17.87 -15.14
CA PHE A 209 -5.55 -16.63 -15.26
C PHE A 209 -6.00 -16.10 -13.89
N GLY A 210 -6.32 -16.97 -12.94
CA GLY A 210 -6.60 -16.60 -11.55
C GLY A 210 -5.43 -15.86 -10.88
N CYS A 211 -4.18 -16.23 -11.19
CA CYS A 211 -2.99 -15.52 -10.71
C CYS A 211 -2.96 -14.06 -11.23
N PHE A 212 -3.34 -13.81 -12.49
CA PHE A 212 -3.43 -12.44 -13.02
C PHE A 212 -4.47 -11.60 -12.26
N LEU A 213 -5.67 -12.16 -12.06
CA LEU A 213 -6.72 -11.47 -11.30
C LEU A 213 -6.28 -11.19 -9.86
N GLY A 214 -5.58 -12.15 -9.24
CA GLY A 214 -4.96 -11.97 -7.94
C GLY A 214 -4.01 -10.79 -7.91
N ALA A 215 -3.07 -10.73 -8.87
CA ALA A 215 -2.11 -9.63 -8.98
C ALA A 215 -2.76 -8.27 -9.24
N MET A 216 -3.76 -8.22 -10.15
CA MET A 216 -4.50 -6.99 -10.46
C MET A 216 -5.17 -6.38 -9.23
N GLY A 217 -5.77 -7.21 -8.38
CA GLY A 217 -6.46 -6.73 -7.18
C GLY A 217 -5.52 -6.44 -6.02
N LEU A 218 -4.54 -7.29 -5.80
CA LEU A 218 -3.62 -7.29 -4.67
C LEU A 218 -2.91 -5.94 -4.46
N TYR A 219 -2.20 -5.46 -5.48
CA TYR A 219 -1.43 -4.22 -5.36
C TYR A 219 -2.29 -3.00 -5.06
N VAL A 220 -3.53 -3.00 -5.57
CA VAL A 220 -4.49 -1.91 -5.33
C VAL A 220 -5.04 -1.96 -3.91
N VAL A 221 -5.41 -3.16 -3.41
CA VAL A 221 -5.95 -3.36 -2.05
C VAL A 221 -4.94 -2.96 -0.99
N VAL A 222 -3.65 -3.13 -1.26
CA VAL A 222 -2.55 -2.75 -0.35
C VAL A 222 -2.18 -1.28 -0.51
N GLY A 223 -1.99 -0.82 -1.74
CA GLY A 223 -1.39 0.49 -2.01
C GLY A 223 -2.34 1.68 -1.89
N ILE A 224 -3.59 1.57 -2.30
CA ILE A 224 -4.56 2.67 -2.19
C ILE A 224 -4.84 3.06 -0.74
N PRO A 225 -5.01 2.13 0.22
CA PRO A 225 -5.22 2.49 1.63
C PRO A 225 -4.05 3.23 2.28
N LEU A 226 -2.80 3.00 1.83
CA LEU A 226 -1.62 3.74 2.29
C LEU A 226 -1.69 5.24 1.94
N ALA A 227 -2.38 5.58 0.85
CA ALA A 227 -2.67 6.97 0.50
C ALA A 227 -3.97 7.48 1.16
N TRP A 228 -4.91 6.59 1.43
CA TRP A 228 -6.24 6.95 1.90
C TRP A 228 -6.26 7.34 3.37
N LEU A 229 -5.65 6.55 4.26
CA LEU A 229 -5.61 6.83 5.69
C LEU A 229 -4.95 8.18 6.04
N PRO A 230 -3.73 8.49 5.53
CA PRO A 230 -3.10 9.79 5.80
C PRO A 230 -3.89 10.98 5.24
N SER A 231 -4.58 10.81 4.10
CA SER A 231 -5.39 11.87 3.50
C SER A 231 -6.58 12.29 4.38
N ASN A 232 -7.03 11.39 5.25
CA ASN A 232 -8.15 11.63 6.17
C ASN A 232 -7.71 12.06 7.58
N ASN A 233 -6.40 12.15 7.83
CA ASN A 233 -5.81 12.62 9.09
C ASN A 233 -4.97 13.88 8.81
N PRO A 234 -5.56 15.10 8.79
CA PRO A 234 -4.87 16.31 8.37
C PRO A 234 -3.77 16.76 9.34
N ARG A 235 -3.92 16.54 10.65
CA ARG A 235 -2.91 16.93 11.65
C ARG A 235 -1.70 16.01 11.63
N TYR A 236 -0.49 16.57 11.65
CA TYR A 236 0.77 15.85 11.46
C TYR A 236 0.98 14.72 12.48
N GLY A 237 0.84 15.03 13.78
CA GLY A 237 1.05 14.02 14.83
C GLY A 237 0.13 12.81 14.70
N LYS A 238 -1.17 13.03 14.45
CA LYS A 238 -2.15 11.96 14.22
C LYS A 238 -1.87 11.18 12.94
N ARG A 239 -1.53 11.88 11.86
CA ARG A 239 -1.21 11.28 10.56
C ARG A 239 0.03 10.40 10.63
N THR A 240 1.07 10.83 11.33
CA THR A 240 2.32 10.07 11.51
C THR A 240 2.07 8.78 12.28
N VAL A 241 1.32 8.85 13.39
CA VAL A 241 0.93 7.68 14.17
C VAL A 241 0.05 6.74 13.33
N ALA A 242 -0.94 7.26 12.62
CA ALA A 242 -1.82 6.46 11.77
C ALA A 242 -1.04 5.71 10.70
N SER A 243 -0.13 6.39 9.99
CA SER A 243 0.72 5.77 8.96
C SER A 243 1.71 4.77 9.56
N GLY A 244 2.32 5.10 10.71
CA GLY A 244 3.23 4.20 11.41
C GLY A 244 2.54 2.92 11.86
N LEU A 245 1.35 3.02 12.49
CA LEU A 245 0.56 1.86 12.88
C LEU A 245 0.11 1.04 11.67
N GLN A 246 -0.36 1.70 10.61
CA GLN A 246 -0.78 1.02 9.39
C GLN A 246 0.35 0.19 8.79
N LEU A 247 1.56 0.73 8.68
CA LEU A 247 2.72 0.01 8.16
C LEU A 247 3.19 -1.09 9.12
N THR A 248 3.23 -0.82 10.42
CA THR A 248 3.70 -1.81 11.42
C THR A 248 2.77 -3.00 11.48
N ILE A 249 1.45 -2.76 11.63
CA ILE A 249 0.45 -3.83 11.72
C ILE A 249 0.30 -4.53 10.36
N GLY A 250 0.27 -3.78 9.26
CA GLY A 250 0.23 -4.35 7.92
C GLY A 250 1.40 -5.30 7.68
N ASN A 251 2.63 -4.81 7.83
CA ASN A 251 3.83 -5.63 7.58
C ASN A 251 3.98 -6.82 8.54
N SER A 252 3.37 -6.80 9.73
CA SER A 252 3.35 -7.97 10.62
C SER A 252 2.68 -9.19 9.98
N ALA A 253 1.90 -9.00 8.92
CA ALA A 253 1.35 -10.07 8.08
C ALA A 253 2.42 -10.96 7.43
N GLY A 254 3.66 -10.47 7.30
CA GLY A 254 4.80 -11.28 6.87
C GLY A 254 5.15 -12.42 7.82
N ILE A 255 4.73 -12.36 9.09
CA ILE A 255 4.97 -13.42 10.07
C ILE A 255 4.13 -14.68 9.76
N PRO A 256 2.79 -14.61 9.61
CA PRO A 256 1.97 -15.77 9.28
C PRO A 256 2.06 -16.21 7.82
N ALA A 257 2.43 -15.33 6.88
CA ALA A 257 2.40 -15.61 5.45
C ALA A 257 3.19 -16.87 5.02
N PRO A 258 4.40 -17.16 5.52
CA PRO A 258 5.14 -18.37 5.18
C PRO A 258 4.41 -19.67 5.54
N PHE A 259 3.54 -19.63 6.54
CA PHE A 259 2.82 -20.82 7.02
C PHE A 259 1.53 -21.10 6.23
N LEU A 260 1.10 -20.18 5.36
CA LEU A 260 -0.12 -20.34 4.57
C LEU A 260 0.01 -21.40 3.48
N TYR A 261 1.20 -21.56 2.92
CA TYR A 261 1.47 -22.45 1.79
C TYR A 261 2.39 -23.58 2.21
N ALA A 262 1.92 -24.41 3.15
CA ALA A 262 2.68 -25.55 3.62
C ALA A 262 2.90 -26.59 2.50
N THR A 263 4.08 -27.19 2.46
CA THR A 263 4.43 -28.21 1.46
C THR A 263 3.50 -29.44 1.51
N SER A 264 2.90 -29.71 2.68
CA SER A 264 1.90 -30.76 2.86
C SER A 264 0.62 -30.58 2.03
N ASP A 265 0.29 -29.33 1.66
CA ASP A 265 -0.90 -28.99 0.87
C ASP A 265 -0.61 -28.91 -0.64
N SER A 266 0.65 -29.21 -1.05
CA SER A 266 1.06 -29.27 -2.46
C SER A 266 0.31 -30.39 -3.20
N PRO A 267 0.01 -30.23 -4.50
CA PRO A 267 0.31 -29.07 -5.35
C PRO A 267 -0.80 -28.01 -5.35
N ARG A 268 -1.93 -28.24 -4.68
CA ARG A 268 -3.15 -27.44 -4.82
C ARG A 268 -3.23 -26.25 -3.85
N PHE A 269 -2.54 -26.29 -2.75
CA PHE A 269 -2.49 -25.24 -1.71
C PHE A 269 -3.86 -24.65 -1.34
N ILE A 270 -4.92 -25.48 -1.29
CA ILE A 270 -6.31 -25.03 -1.13
C ILE A 270 -6.50 -24.22 0.17
N LYS A 271 -5.87 -24.67 1.27
CA LYS A 271 -5.96 -23.96 2.57
C LYS A 271 -5.35 -22.58 2.48
N GLY A 272 -4.15 -22.45 1.90
CA GLY A 272 -3.47 -21.17 1.72
C GLY A 272 -4.28 -20.19 0.89
N HIS A 273 -4.82 -20.66 -0.24
CA HIS A 273 -5.68 -19.84 -1.09
C HIS A 273 -7.00 -19.44 -0.40
N ALA A 274 -7.64 -20.35 0.34
CA ALA A 274 -8.88 -20.07 1.06
C ALA A 274 -8.67 -19.04 2.19
N ILE A 275 -7.57 -19.16 2.95
CA ILE A 275 -7.22 -18.19 3.99
C ILE A 275 -6.92 -16.84 3.36
N SER A 276 -6.13 -16.79 2.28
CA SER A 276 -5.86 -15.54 1.56
C SER A 276 -7.15 -14.90 1.05
N MET A 277 -8.06 -15.69 0.48
CA MET A 277 -9.37 -15.21 0.04
C MET A 277 -10.20 -14.63 1.21
N ALA A 278 -10.19 -15.28 2.37
CA ALA A 278 -10.89 -14.77 3.55
C ALA A 278 -10.34 -13.42 4.01
N PHE A 279 -9.01 -13.24 4.01
CA PHE A 279 -8.37 -11.98 4.38
C PHE A 279 -8.66 -10.85 3.39
N VAL A 280 -8.68 -11.10 2.07
CA VAL A 280 -9.06 -10.05 1.10
C VAL A 280 -10.53 -9.68 1.21
N CYS A 281 -11.41 -10.65 1.48
CA CYS A 281 -12.82 -10.38 1.75
C CYS A 281 -12.98 -9.51 3.01
N MET A 282 -12.28 -9.84 4.09
CA MET A 282 -12.25 -9.04 5.32
C MET A 282 -11.81 -7.60 5.04
N SER A 283 -10.70 -7.40 4.32
CA SER A 283 -10.21 -6.07 3.94
C SER A 283 -11.25 -5.31 3.12
N SER A 284 -11.88 -5.97 2.15
CA SER A 284 -12.91 -5.37 1.30
C SER A 284 -14.14 -4.94 2.09
N VAL A 285 -14.57 -5.74 3.06
CA VAL A 285 -15.71 -5.41 3.97
C VAL A 285 -15.35 -4.21 4.84
N ILE A 286 -14.14 -4.17 5.40
CA ILE A 286 -13.67 -3.03 6.21
C ILE A 286 -13.65 -1.75 5.36
N TYR A 287 -13.07 -1.79 4.16
CA TYR A 287 -13.00 -0.62 3.28
C TYR A 287 -14.37 -0.17 2.76
N MET A 288 -15.30 -1.10 2.51
CA MET A 288 -16.69 -0.80 2.20
C MET A 288 -17.38 -0.10 3.37
N SER A 289 -17.14 -0.55 4.60
CA SER A 289 -17.69 0.06 5.82
C SER A 289 -17.17 1.49 6.00
N PHE A 290 -15.88 1.74 5.72
CA PHE A 290 -15.33 3.10 5.73
C PHE A 290 -15.89 3.98 4.62
N TRP A 291 -16.12 3.43 3.43
CA TRP A 291 -16.80 4.15 2.36
C TRP A 291 -18.19 4.65 2.79
N ALA A 292 -19.01 3.76 3.35
CA ALA A 292 -20.33 4.10 3.84
C ALA A 292 -20.27 5.12 4.99
N TYR A 293 -19.38 4.93 5.95
CA TYR A 293 -19.19 5.80 7.10
C TYR A 293 -18.72 7.21 6.70
N PHE A 294 -17.71 7.33 5.85
CA PHE A 294 -17.21 8.66 5.43
C PHE A 294 -18.21 9.38 4.53
N ARG A 295 -18.93 8.65 3.68
CA ARG A 295 -20.03 9.21 2.91
C ARG A 295 -21.14 9.74 3.80
N PHE A 296 -21.54 8.99 4.81
CA PHE A 296 -22.53 9.43 5.81
C PHE A 296 -22.06 10.70 6.54
N LEU A 297 -20.81 10.74 7.00
CA LEU A 297 -20.25 11.92 7.68
C LEU A 297 -20.21 13.14 6.75
N ASN A 298 -19.80 12.95 5.50
CA ASN A 298 -19.76 14.05 4.53
C ASN A 298 -21.15 14.61 4.20
N ASN A 299 -22.16 13.74 4.07
CA ASN A 299 -23.55 14.15 3.86
C ASN A 299 -24.07 14.94 5.08
N LYS A 300 -23.86 14.43 6.29
CA LYS A 300 -24.24 15.11 7.52
C LYS A 300 -23.61 16.52 7.65
N ARG A 301 -22.34 16.66 7.25
CA ARG A 301 -21.65 17.95 7.20
C ARG A 301 -22.15 18.85 6.07
N GLY A 302 -22.61 18.27 4.96
CA GLY A 302 -23.23 18.99 3.84
C GLY A 302 -24.55 19.64 4.22
N GLU A 303 -25.27 19.06 5.19
CA GLU A 303 -26.51 19.59 5.79
C GLU A 303 -26.26 20.69 6.85
N GLY A 304 -25.03 21.18 7.00
CA GLY A 304 -24.67 22.20 7.99
C GLY A 304 -24.56 21.69 9.43
N LYS A 305 -24.71 20.38 9.67
CA LYS A 305 -24.58 19.81 11.02
C LYS A 305 -23.14 19.93 11.51
N GLY A 306 -22.95 20.64 12.60
CA GLY A 306 -21.65 20.89 13.22
C GLY A 306 -21.12 22.32 13.04
N GLU A 307 -21.78 23.18 12.28
CA GLU A 307 -21.39 24.59 12.16
C GLU A 307 -21.46 25.35 13.50
N GLU A 308 -22.29 24.90 14.42
CA GLU A 308 -22.34 25.42 15.79
C GLU A 308 -20.98 25.34 16.50
N LYS A 309 -20.16 24.33 16.18
CA LYS A 309 -18.83 24.11 16.77
C LYS A 309 -17.78 25.17 16.34
N VAL A 310 -18.04 25.87 15.26
CA VAL A 310 -17.14 26.88 14.71
C VAL A 310 -17.65 28.29 14.95
N ARG A 311 -18.85 28.44 15.53
CA ARG A 311 -19.45 29.75 15.82
C ARG A 311 -18.62 30.48 16.87
N GLY A 312 -18.13 31.69 16.52
CA GLY A 312 -17.28 32.51 17.38
C GLY A 312 -15.80 32.18 17.36
N LYS A 313 -15.36 31.19 16.54
CA LYS A 313 -13.94 30.86 16.35
C LYS A 313 -13.34 31.59 15.17
N THR A 314 -12.05 31.86 15.26
CA THR A 314 -11.29 32.44 14.15
C THR A 314 -11.09 31.40 13.04
N GLU A 315 -10.81 31.83 11.83
CA GLU A 315 -10.52 30.90 10.70
C GLU A 315 -9.29 29.98 10.97
N GLU A 316 -8.34 30.51 11.77
CA GLU A 316 -7.16 29.72 12.15
C GLU A 316 -7.52 28.61 13.15
N GLU A 317 -8.27 28.94 14.20
CA GLU A 317 -8.79 27.93 15.15
C GLU A 317 -9.67 26.88 14.47
N ILE A 318 -10.47 27.27 13.47
CA ILE A 318 -11.30 26.34 12.69
C ILE A 318 -10.42 25.40 11.85
N ARG A 319 -9.35 25.89 11.27
CA ARG A 319 -8.39 25.08 10.51
C ARG A 319 -7.65 24.10 11.43
N GLU A 320 -7.28 24.54 12.63
CA GLU A 320 -6.59 23.71 13.62
C GLU A 320 -7.43 22.54 14.16
N MET A 321 -8.77 22.60 14.03
CA MET A 321 -9.64 21.48 14.39
C MET A 321 -9.36 20.20 13.54
N GLY A 322 -8.60 20.31 12.46
CA GLY A 322 -8.22 19.16 11.63
C GLY A 322 -9.43 18.42 11.07
N GLU A 323 -9.56 17.13 11.35
CA GLU A 323 -10.70 16.32 10.89
C GLU A 323 -12.02 16.66 11.60
N TYR A 324 -11.97 17.33 12.75
CA TYR A 324 -13.17 17.76 13.47
C TYR A 324 -13.78 19.05 12.92
N ASN A 325 -13.08 19.72 12.00
CA ASN A 325 -13.59 20.88 11.27
C ASN A 325 -14.82 20.48 10.44
N PRO A 326 -15.98 21.11 10.61
CA PRO A 326 -17.19 20.82 9.82
C PRO A 326 -17.01 21.00 8.31
N ARG A 327 -16.08 21.86 7.90
CA ARG A 327 -15.75 22.09 6.48
C ARG A 327 -14.81 21.03 5.90
N PHE A 328 -14.17 20.23 6.75
CA PHE A 328 -13.33 19.12 6.28
C PHE A 328 -14.19 18.05 5.61
N ARG A 329 -13.77 17.59 4.45
CA ARG A 329 -14.43 16.47 3.73
C ARG A 329 -13.50 15.30 3.69
N TYR A 330 -14.00 14.16 4.13
CA TYR A 330 -13.29 12.89 4.03
C TYR A 330 -13.19 12.45 2.57
N THR A 331 -12.03 11.98 2.20
CA THR A 331 -11.85 11.23 0.94
C THR A 331 -12.41 9.82 1.13
N TYR A 332 -13.26 9.33 0.23
CA TYR A 332 -13.91 8.02 0.31
C TYR A 332 -13.96 7.29 -1.02
#